data_1697a2d3e9dafd764399a46bd1b82764
#
_entry.id   1697a2d3e9dafd764399a46bd1b82764
#
_cell.length_a   1.000
_cell.length_b   1.000
_cell.length_c   1.000
_cell.angle_alpha   90.00
_cell.angle_beta   90.00
_cell.angle_gamma   90.00
#
_symmetry.space_group_name_H-M   'P 1'
#
loop_
_entity.id
_entity.type
_entity.pdbx_description
1 polymer ?
#
loop_
_entity_poly.entity_id
_entity_poly.type
_entity_poly.pdbx_seq_one_letter_code
_entity_poly.pdbx_strand_id
1 'polypeptide(L)'
;GPLLGDRGGSYQVGREGLRAVFRPGGAPTALREELVHFAGLSSVDHLKQEIVPLSVRILGDRTAVAHYAALVNRCARAGDPVAVAILEQAADDLSETIEYLVRQADVAGCALPMVGTGGMIRHSDIYWNRLVRQVTGFLPQVRPLRQDMPQVAGRALAGLREAIRNGACHVDAAASRERLLATLPPLLAEIRPQQETPSLRTTR
;
A
#
# COMPACT_ATOMS: atom_id res chain seq x y z
N GLY A 1 2.59 1.44 -14.20
CA GLY A 1 1.40 2.31 -14.09
C GLY A 1 0.12 1.47 -13.99
N PRO A 2 -1.03 2.04 -13.62
CA PRO A 2 -2.25 1.30 -13.23
C PRO A 2 -2.92 0.50 -14.33
N LEU A 3 -2.69 0.87 -15.58
CA LEU A 3 -3.21 0.14 -16.75
C LEU A 3 -2.40 -1.13 -17.04
N LEU A 4 -1.11 -1.10 -16.76
CA LEU A 4 -0.18 -2.16 -17.16
C LEU A 4 0.53 -2.83 -15.99
N GLY A 5 0.34 -2.33 -14.77
CA GLY A 5 1.03 -2.80 -13.57
C GLY A 5 0.36 -2.30 -12.29
N ASP A 6 1.12 -2.14 -11.22
CA ASP A 6 0.67 -1.80 -9.86
C ASP A 6 -0.22 -2.92 -9.23
N ARG A 7 -0.04 -4.18 -9.69
CA ARG A 7 -0.68 -5.32 -9.04
C ARG A 7 -0.19 -5.44 -7.60
N GLY A 8 -1.10 -5.73 -6.68
CA GLY A 8 -0.81 -5.81 -5.25
C GLY A 8 -0.72 -4.47 -4.51
N GLY A 9 -0.87 -3.33 -5.18
CA GLY A 9 -0.79 -2.01 -4.55
C GLY A 9 -2.06 -1.59 -3.79
N SER A 10 -1.94 -0.54 -2.96
CA SER A 10 -3.06 0.00 -2.16
C SER A 10 -4.28 0.37 -3.01
N TYR A 11 -4.08 0.85 -4.23
CA TYR A 11 -5.19 1.15 -5.14
C TYR A 11 -6.01 -0.10 -5.47
N GLN A 12 -5.35 -1.23 -5.78
CA GLN A 12 -6.05 -2.49 -6.06
C GLN A 12 -6.79 -2.98 -4.82
N VAL A 13 -6.14 -3.00 -3.66
CA VAL A 13 -6.75 -3.42 -2.40
C VAL A 13 -7.98 -2.57 -2.07
N GLY A 14 -7.88 -1.25 -2.18
CA GLY A 14 -9.01 -0.35 -1.95
C GLY A 14 -10.16 -0.58 -2.92
N ARG A 15 -9.85 -0.79 -4.21
CA ARG A 15 -10.84 -1.09 -5.24
C ARG A 15 -11.56 -2.42 -4.99
N GLU A 16 -10.82 -3.47 -4.62
CA GLU A 16 -11.44 -4.78 -4.32
C GLU A 16 -12.26 -4.72 -3.02
N GLY A 17 -11.83 -3.93 -2.03
CA GLY A 17 -12.64 -3.66 -0.84
C GLY A 17 -13.98 -3.01 -1.19
N LEU A 18 -13.97 -1.97 -2.03
CA LEU A 18 -15.20 -1.35 -2.53
C LEU A 18 -16.07 -2.36 -3.29
N ARG A 19 -15.48 -3.14 -4.20
CA ARG A 19 -16.21 -4.17 -4.96
C ARG A 19 -16.86 -5.22 -4.05
N ALA A 20 -16.18 -5.66 -3.00
CA ALA A 20 -16.71 -6.64 -2.05
C ALA A 20 -17.98 -6.12 -1.34
N VAL A 21 -18.01 -4.84 -0.98
CA VAL A 21 -19.17 -4.21 -0.32
C VAL A 21 -20.40 -4.17 -1.23
N PHE A 22 -20.20 -3.95 -2.56
CA PHE A 22 -21.30 -3.77 -3.52
C PHE A 22 -21.62 -5.00 -4.35
N ARG A 23 -20.91 -6.10 -4.15
CA ARG A 23 -21.15 -7.35 -4.89
C ARG A 23 -22.49 -7.94 -4.51
N PRO A 24 -23.46 -8.10 -5.44
CA PRO A 24 -24.72 -8.78 -5.16
C PRO A 24 -24.46 -10.23 -4.71
N GLY A 25 -25.11 -10.65 -3.62
CA GLY A 25 -24.91 -11.98 -3.06
C GLY A 25 -23.52 -12.27 -2.49
N GLY A 26 -22.73 -11.23 -2.26
CA GLY A 26 -21.40 -11.36 -1.66
C GLY A 26 -21.48 -11.85 -0.20
N ALA A 27 -20.37 -12.44 0.29
CA ALA A 27 -20.25 -12.88 1.67
C ALA A 27 -20.42 -11.69 2.64
N PRO A 28 -20.97 -11.93 3.83
CA PRO A 28 -21.02 -10.92 4.89
C PRO A 28 -19.62 -10.43 5.21
N THR A 29 -19.47 -9.11 5.35
CA THR A 29 -18.19 -8.48 5.64
C THR A 29 -18.37 -7.21 6.46
N ALA A 30 -17.52 -7.00 7.45
CA ALA A 30 -17.44 -5.78 8.25
C ALA A 30 -17.02 -4.55 7.41
N LEU A 31 -16.45 -4.75 6.21
CA LEU A 31 -16.09 -3.67 5.29
C LEU A 31 -17.27 -2.76 4.98
N ARG A 32 -18.48 -3.29 4.96
CA ARG A 32 -19.69 -2.53 4.64
C ARG A 32 -19.99 -1.46 5.68
N GLU A 33 -19.95 -1.84 6.97
CA GLU A 33 -20.19 -0.94 8.08
C GLU A 33 -19.06 0.06 8.25
N GLU A 34 -17.82 -0.41 8.13
CA GLU A 34 -16.63 0.41 8.17
C GLU A 34 -16.61 1.46 7.05
N LEU A 35 -17.07 1.11 5.85
CA LEU A 35 -17.16 2.03 4.74
C LEU A 35 -18.23 3.10 4.97
N VAL A 36 -19.40 2.72 5.50
CA VAL A 36 -20.47 3.66 5.88
C VAL A 36 -19.94 4.66 6.91
N HIS A 37 -19.28 4.16 7.95
CA HIS A 37 -18.70 4.99 9.00
C HIS A 37 -17.61 5.94 8.43
N PHE A 38 -16.70 5.42 7.63
CA PHE A 38 -15.64 6.20 6.99
C PHE A 38 -16.19 7.30 6.07
N ALA A 39 -17.23 7.00 5.34
CA ALA A 39 -17.90 7.97 4.47
C ALA A 39 -18.76 8.99 5.23
N GLY A 40 -18.94 8.84 6.55
CA GLY A 40 -19.80 9.70 7.37
C GLY A 40 -21.28 9.59 7.01
N LEU A 41 -21.70 8.42 6.50
CA LEU A 41 -23.05 8.13 6.06
C LEU A 41 -23.85 7.42 7.15
N SER A 42 -25.17 7.48 7.06
CA SER A 42 -26.08 6.89 8.06
C SER A 42 -26.41 5.42 7.79
N SER A 43 -26.25 4.96 6.57
CA SER A 43 -26.61 3.60 6.16
C SER A 43 -25.94 3.14 4.87
N VAL A 44 -25.98 1.83 4.62
CA VAL A 44 -25.51 1.23 3.36
C VAL A 44 -26.36 1.67 2.16
N ASP A 45 -27.66 1.89 2.36
CA ASP A 45 -28.53 2.35 1.26
C ASP A 45 -28.20 3.81 0.88
N HIS A 46 -27.87 4.66 1.85
CA HIS A 46 -27.33 5.99 1.59
C HIS A 46 -25.99 5.91 0.85
N LEU A 47 -25.11 4.99 1.22
CA LEU A 47 -23.86 4.75 0.51
C LEU A 47 -24.08 4.37 -0.96
N LYS A 48 -25.11 3.58 -1.29
CA LYS A 48 -25.42 3.26 -2.70
C LYS A 48 -25.82 4.48 -3.51
N GLN A 49 -26.57 5.40 -2.89
CA GLN A 49 -26.98 6.65 -3.56
C GLN A 49 -25.79 7.58 -3.81
N GLU A 50 -24.83 7.60 -2.89
CA GLU A 50 -23.64 8.43 -2.97
C GLU A 50 -22.52 7.81 -3.84
N ILE A 51 -22.49 6.48 -3.99
CA ILE A 51 -21.38 5.80 -4.68
C ILE A 51 -21.38 6.03 -6.19
N VAL A 52 -22.52 6.24 -6.82
CA VAL A 52 -22.56 6.51 -8.27
C VAL A 52 -21.90 7.85 -8.60
N PRO A 53 -22.24 8.97 -7.93
CA PRO A 53 -21.47 10.20 -8.05
C PRO A 53 -20.02 10.05 -7.58
N LEU A 54 -19.79 9.28 -6.52
CA LEU A 54 -18.47 9.00 -5.99
C LEU A 54 -17.61 8.21 -6.98
N SER A 55 -18.15 7.21 -7.67
CA SER A 55 -17.42 6.42 -8.65
C SER A 55 -16.92 7.26 -9.82
N VAL A 56 -17.71 8.23 -10.27
CA VAL A 56 -17.30 9.16 -11.33
C VAL A 56 -16.17 10.09 -10.84
N ARG A 57 -16.23 10.53 -9.58
CA ARG A 57 -15.18 11.36 -8.97
C ARG A 57 -13.92 10.55 -8.63
N ILE A 58 -14.09 9.34 -8.10
CA ILE A 58 -13.00 8.45 -7.65
C ILE A 58 -12.26 7.82 -8.83
N LEU A 59 -12.90 7.56 -9.96
CA LEU A 59 -12.21 7.05 -11.17
C LEU A 59 -11.10 8.01 -11.63
N GLY A 60 -11.20 9.30 -11.29
CA GLY A 60 -10.14 10.29 -11.51
C GLY A 60 -9.15 10.42 -10.34
N ASP A 61 -9.50 10.00 -9.12
CA ASP A 61 -8.67 10.15 -7.91
C ASP A 61 -8.23 8.80 -7.35
N ARG A 62 -7.10 8.32 -7.85
CA ARG A 62 -6.48 7.08 -7.39
C ARG A 62 -6.06 7.10 -5.93
N THR A 63 -5.72 8.27 -5.41
CA THR A 63 -5.32 8.43 -4.01
C THR A 63 -6.51 8.17 -3.09
N ALA A 64 -7.69 8.67 -3.44
CA ALA A 64 -8.92 8.40 -2.70
C ALA A 64 -9.22 6.90 -2.63
N VAL A 65 -9.10 6.18 -3.77
CA VAL A 65 -9.30 4.71 -3.78
C VAL A 65 -8.25 4.01 -2.92
N ALA A 66 -6.99 4.43 -2.99
CA ALA A 66 -5.91 3.83 -2.21
C ALA A 66 -6.12 4.00 -0.68
N HIS A 67 -6.82 5.04 -0.24
CA HIS A 67 -7.17 5.21 1.18
C HIS A 67 -8.08 4.11 1.71
N TYR A 68 -8.95 3.53 0.89
CA TYR A 68 -9.80 2.40 1.30
C TYR A 68 -9.00 1.14 1.64
N ALA A 69 -7.75 1.01 1.19
CA ALA A 69 -6.88 -0.09 1.60
C ALA A 69 -6.62 -0.11 3.12
N ALA A 70 -6.63 1.05 3.77
CA ALA A 70 -6.51 1.12 5.22
C ALA A 70 -7.72 0.52 5.94
N LEU A 71 -8.94 0.69 5.38
CA LEU A 71 -10.15 0.05 5.90
C LEU A 71 -10.07 -1.47 5.75
N VAL A 72 -9.69 -1.95 4.55
CA VAL A 72 -9.51 -3.38 4.30
C VAL A 72 -8.53 -3.98 5.30
N ASN A 73 -7.39 -3.34 5.52
CA ASN A 73 -6.39 -3.81 6.48
C ASN A 73 -6.92 -3.82 7.92
N ARG A 74 -7.72 -2.81 8.32
CA ARG A 74 -8.34 -2.76 9.65
C ARG A 74 -9.32 -3.92 9.86
N CYS A 75 -10.22 -4.15 8.90
CA CYS A 75 -11.15 -5.28 8.95
C CYS A 75 -10.44 -6.63 8.95
N ALA A 76 -9.39 -6.78 8.13
CA ALA A 76 -8.60 -8.00 8.10
C ALA A 76 -7.92 -8.29 9.45
N ARG A 77 -7.38 -7.25 10.10
CA ARG A 77 -6.81 -7.38 11.46
C ARG A 77 -7.85 -7.76 12.52
N ALA A 78 -9.10 -7.37 12.31
CA ALA A 78 -10.23 -7.78 13.14
C ALA A 78 -10.76 -9.18 12.81
N GLY A 79 -10.17 -9.88 11.83
CA GLY A 79 -10.52 -11.25 11.46
C GLY A 79 -11.59 -11.36 10.37
N ASP A 80 -11.95 -10.28 9.67
CA ASP A 80 -12.89 -10.36 8.54
C ASP A 80 -12.31 -11.20 7.39
N PRO A 81 -12.94 -12.34 7.04
CA PRO A 81 -12.37 -13.27 6.07
C PRO A 81 -12.32 -12.70 4.65
N VAL A 82 -13.25 -11.80 4.29
CA VAL A 82 -13.27 -11.15 2.98
C VAL A 82 -12.10 -10.19 2.86
N ALA A 83 -11.86 -9.39 3.89
CA ALA A 83 -10.76 -8.45 3.94
C ALA A 83 -9.38 -9.18 3.95
N VAL A 84 -9.27 -10.29 4.69
CA VAL A 84 -8.07 -11.15 4.67
C VAL A 84 -7.82 -11.67 3.27
N ALA A 85 -8.83 -12.25 2.61
CA ALA A 85 -8.69 -12.78 1.26
C ALA A 85 -8.26 -11.72 0.23
N ILE A 86 -8.76 -10.47 0.36
CA ILE A 86 -8.33 -9.36 -0.50
C ILE A 86 -6.84 -9.04 -0.31
N LEU A 87 -6.36 -9.01 0.94
CA LEU A 87 -4.94 -8.75 1.22
C LEU A 87 -4.03 -9.88 0.73
N GLU A 88 -4.44 -11.13 0.94
CA GLU A 88 -3.68 -12.29 0.50
C GLU A 88 -3.60 -12.34 -1.03
N GLN A 89 -4.72 -12.13 -1.73
CA GLN A 89 -4.74 -12.08 -3.19
C GLN A 89 -3.84 -10.95 -3.73
N ALA A 90 -3.87 -9.78 -3.10
CA ALA A 90 -2.99 -8.68 -3.51
C ALA A 90 -1.51 -9.00 -3.30
N ALA A 91 -1.17 -9.74 -2.25
CA ALA A 91 0.20 -10.21 -2.01
C ALA A 91 0.62 -11.26 -3.05
N ASP A 92 -0.28 -12.19 -3.40
CA ASP A 92 -0.05 -13.19 -4.44
C ASP A 92 0.17 -12.54 -5.81
N ASP A 93 -0.65 -11.56 -6.17
CA ASP A 93 -0.51 -10.77 -7.41
C ASP A 93 0.85 -10.05 -7.51
N LEU A 94 1.36 -9.51 -6.40
CA LEU A 94 2.69 -8.91 -6.36
C LEU A 94 3.78 -9.99 -6.46
N SER A 95 3.60 -11.13 -5.81
CA SER A 95 4.58 -12.23 -5.86
C SER A 95 4.74 -12.78 -7.28
N GLU A 96 3.66 -12.92 -8.06
CA GLU A 96 3.72 -13.31 -9.46
C GLU A 96 4.56 -12.32 -10.30
N THR A 97 4.41 -11.02 -10.03
CA THR A 97 5.22 -9.99 -10.70
C THR A 97 6.71 -10.13 -10.34
N ILE A 98 7.01 -10.41 -9.06
CA ILE A 98 8.39 -10.62 -8.60
C ILE A 98 8.96 -11.89 -9.23
N GLU A 99 8.20 -12.99 -9.27
CA GLU A 99 8.62 -14.24 -9.88
C GLU A 99 8.97 -14.06 -11.37
N TYR A 100 8.12 -13.35 -12.10
CA TYR A 100 8.38 -13.01 -13.49
C TYR A 100 9.71 -12.24 -13.65
N LEU A 101 9.95 -11.23 -12.80
CA LEU A 101 11.19 -10.44 -12.85
C LEU A 101 12.43 -11.26 -12.48
N VAL A 102 12.34 -12.14 -11.47
CA VAL A 102 13.41 -13.06 -11.07
C VAL A 102 13.82 -13.97 -12.22
N ARG A 103 12.83 -14.52 -12.94
CA ARG A 103 13.06 -15.37 -14.11
C ARG A 103 13.69 -14.59 -15.27
N GLN A 104 13.21 -13.37 -15.55
CA GLN A 104 13.76 -12.53 -16.62
C GLN A 104 15.19 -12.08 -16.35
N ALA A 105 15.52 -11.84 -15.08
CA ALA A 105 16.87 -11.42 -14.67
C ALA A 105 17.85 -12.57 -14.45
N ASP A 106 17.38 -13.82 -14.51
CA ASP A 106 18.15 -15.04 -14.25
C ASP A 106 18.89 -15.03 -12.89
N VAL A 107 18.19 -14.57 -11.84
CA VAL A 107 18.77 -14.41 -10.49
C VAL A 107 18.20 -15.39 -9.46
N ALA A 108 17.53 -16.47 -9.90
CA ALA A 108 16.86 -17.40 -9.02
C ALA A 108 17.80 -18.10 -8.00
N GLY A 109 19.07 -18.28 -8.35
CA GLY A 109 20.12 -18.85 -7.47
C GLY A 109 20.84 -17.84 -6.58
N CYS A 110 20.49 -16.55 -6.65
CA CYS A 110 21.22 -15.50 -5.95
C CYS A 110 20.65 -15.19 -4.57
N ALA A 111 21.53 -14.95 -3.59
CA ALA A 111 21.13 -14.46 -2.27
C ALA A 111 20.88 -12.93 -2.32
N LEU A 112 19.69 -12.53 -2.71
CA LEU A 112 19.30 -11.12 -2.88
C LEU A 112 18.54 -10.56 -1.68
N PRO A 113 18.74 -9.29 -1.29
CA PRO A 113 17.85 -8.61 -0.38
C PRO A 113 16.54 -8.22 -1.09
N MET A 114 15.40 -8.60 -0.55
CA MET A 114 14.09 -8.10 -0.94
C MET A 114 13.67 -6.99 0.00
N VAL A 115 13.79 -5.74 -0.44
CA VAL A 115 13.45 -4.58 0.37
C VAL A 115 11.99 -4.19 0.12
N GLY A 116 11.14 -4.46 1.10
CA GLY A 116 9.73 -4.07 1.06
C GLY A 116 9.50 -2.65 1.55
N THR A 117 8.83 -1.83 0.74
CA THR A 117 8.48 -0.43 1.07
C THR A 117 7.03 -0.13 0.69
N GLY A 118 6.49 0.96 1.23
CA GLY A 118 5.13 1.43 0.91
C GLY A 118 4.09 1.09 1.97
N GLY A 119 2.91 1.70 1.84
CA GLY A 119 1.86 1.67 2.86
C GLY A 119 1.36 0.27 3.19
N MET A 120 1.11 -0.57 2.17
CA MET A 120 0.65 -1.95 2.37
C MET A 120 1.66 -2.78 3.15
N ILE A 121 2.92 -2.73 2.73
CA ILE A 121 4.01 -3.46 3.40
C ILE A 121 4.22 -2.96 4.82
N ARG A 122 4.20 -1.64 5.04
CA ARG A 122 4.45 -1.04 6.36
C ARG A 122 3.35 -1.32 7.38
N HIS A 123 2.10 -1.41 6.95
CA HIS A 123 0.96 -1.41 7.86
C HIS A 123 0.15 -2.71 7.87
N SER A 124 0.48 -3.70 7.01
CA SER A 124 -0.22 -4.97 6.95
C SER A 124 0.75 -6.15 7.12
N ASP A 125 0.67 -6.81 8.28
CA ASP A 125 1.42 -8.05 8.54
C ASP A 125 0.85 -9.20 7.72
N ILE A 126 -0.47 -9.25 7.53
CA ILE A 126 -1.14 -10.28 6.70
C ILE A 126 -0.56 -10.25 5.29
N TYR A 127 -0.54 -9.07 4.68
CA TYR A 127 0.01 -8.86 3.33
C TYR A 127 1.51 -9.20 3.25
N TRP A 128 2.31 -8.66 4.17
CA TRP A 128 3.76 -8.86 4.18
C TRP A 128 4.14 -10.33 4.39
N ASN A 129 3.54 -11.00 5.37
CA ASN A 129 3.84 -12.40 5.67
C ASN A 129 3.43 -13.32 4.52
N ARG A 130 2.29 -13.04 3.86
CA ARG A 130 1.88 -13.77 2.66
C ARG A 130 2.88 -13.57 1.53
N LEU A 131 3.27 -12.34 1.23
CA LEU A 131 4.23 -12.00 0.19
C LEU A 131 5.59 -12.72 0.44
N VAL A 132 6.12 -12.62 1.65
CA VAL A 132 7.39 -13.27 2.01
C VAL A 132 7.30 -14.78 1.80
N ARG A 133 6.21 -15.41 2.24
CA ARG A 133 6.00 -16.85 2.07
C ARG A 133 6.01 -17.27 0.61
N GLN A 134 5.32 -16.52 -0.24
CA GLN A 134 5.27 -16.79 -1.68
C GLN A 134 6.64 -16.61 -2.33
N VAL A 135 7.32 -15.50 -2.04
CA VAL A 135 8.62 -15.21 -2.66
C VAL A 135 9.70 -16.21 -2.20
N THR A 136 9.72 -16.60 -0.94
CA THR A 136 10.66 -17.61 -0.45
C THR A 136 10.43 -18.99 -1.06
N GLY A 137 9.24 -19.28 -1.56
CA GLY A 137 8.93 -20.52 -2.27
C GLY A 137 9.70 -20.68 -3.58
N PHE A 138 9.89 -19.61 -4.34
CA PHE A 138 10.63 -19.65 -5.62
C PHE A 138 12.01 -19.01 -5.55
N LEU A 139 12.33 -18.26 -4.51
CA LEU A 139 13.63 -17.63 -4.26
C LEU A 139 14.08 -17.92 -2.80
N PRO A 140 14.48 -19.16 -2.48
CA PRO A 140 14.72 -19.60 -1.10
C PRO A 140 15.88 -18.87 -0.41
N GLN A 141 16.81 -18.27 -1.17
CA GLN A 141 17.94 -17.53 -0.63
C GLN A 141 17.64 -16.02 -0.46
N VAL A 142 16.42 -15.57 -0.77
CA VAL A 142 16.03 -14.18 -0.57
C VAL A 142 16.11 -13.79 0.91
N ARG A 143 16.55 -12.56 1.17
CA ARG A 143 16.55 -11.97 2.51
C ARG A 143 15.51 -10.86 2.59
N PRO A 144 14.30 -11.12 3.13
CA PRO A 144 13.25 -10.11 3.24
C PRO A 144 13.64 -9.04 4.27
N LEU A 145 13.54 -7.79 3.86
CA LEU A 145 13.79 -6.62 4.69
C LEU A 145 12.58 -5.68 4.60
N ARG A 146 11.84 -5.56 5.69
CA ARG A 146 10.71 -4.63 5.78
C ARG A 146 11.20 -3.28 6.24
N GLN A 147 10.89 -2.24 5.46
CA GLN A 147 11.28 -0.87 5.75
C GLN A 147 10.14 -0.10 6.40
N ASP A 148 10.41 0.48 7.56
CA ASP A 148 9.45 1.35 8.27
C ASP A 148 9.53 2.81 7.81
N MET A 149 10.54 3.15 7.02
CA MET A 149 10.73 4.50 6.51
C MET A 149 9.85 4.80 5.29
N PRO A 150 9.41 6.06 5.11
CA PRO A 150 8.75 6.49 3.88
C PRO A 150 9.66 6.29 2.67
N GLN A 151 9.06 5.93 1.53
CA GLN A 151 9.79 5.71 0.27
C GLN A 151 10.63 6.92 -0.16
N VAL A 152 10.15 8.13 0.14
CA VAL A 152 10.84 9.39 -0.19
C VAL A 152 12.22 9.45 0.47
N ALA A 153 12.36 8.96 1.70
CA ALA A 153 13.65 8.92 2.40
C ALA A 153 14.67 8.00 1.71
N GLY A 154 14.22 6.82 1.27
CA GLY A 154 15.08 5.90 0.50
C GLY A 154 15.53 6.50 -0.83
N ARG A 155 14.64 7.20 -1.54
CA ARG A 155 14.98 7.90 -2.80
C ARG A 155 15.95 9.05 -2.58
N ALA A 156 15.75 9.84 -1.51
CA ALA A 156 16.66 10.93 -1.15
C ALA A 156 18.07 10.40 -0.85
N LEU A 157 18.18 9.30 -0.10
CA LEU A 157 19.47 8.66 0.19
C LEU A 157 20.13 8.07 -1.05
N ALA A 158 19.35 7.48 -1.96
CA ALA A 158 19.86 6.97 -3.22
C ALA A 158 20.41 8.12 -4.10
N GLY A 159 19.68 9.22 -4.22
CA GLY A 159 20.13 10.42 -4.93
C GLY A 159 21.39 11.03 -4.32
N LEU A 160 21.46 11.09 -2.99
CA LEU A 160 22.64 11.57 -2.28
C LEU A 160 23.89 10.69 -2.57
N ARG A 161 23.73 9.37 -2.49
CA ARG A 161 24.81 8.43 -2.82
C ARG A 161 25.31 8.60 -4.25
N GLU A 162 24.37 8.78 -5.18
CA GLU A 162 24.71 9.02 -6.59
C GLU A 162 25.48 10.34 -6.76
N ALA A 163 25.03 11.41 -6.12
CA ALA A 163 25.70 12.71 -6.15
C ALA A 163 27.13 12.65 -5.57
N ILE A 164 27.33 11.90 -4.47
CA ILE A 164 28.66 11.66 -3.89
C ILE A 164 29.53 10.88 -4.88
N ARG A 165 29.01 9.80 -5.46
CA ARG A 165 29.74 8.96 -6.42
C ARG A 165 30.20 9.74 -7.64
N ASN A 166 29.38 10.66 -8.12
CA ASN A 166 29.68 11.49 -9.30
C ASN A 166 30.46 12.77 -8.95
N GLY A 167 30.88 12.95 -7.69
CA GLY A 167 31.64 14.12 -7.27
C GLY A 167 30.84 15.43 -7.21
N ALA A 168 29.51 15.35 -7.33
CA ALA A 168 28.63 16.52 -7.30
C ALA A 168 28.45 17.10 -5.87
N CYS A 169 28.73 16.31 -4.83
CA CYS A 169 28.78 16.80 -3.46
C CYS A 169 29.79 16.01 -2.62
N HIS A 170 30.33 16.69 -1.61
CA HIS A 170 31.29 16.14 -0.65
C HIS A 170 30.68 16.17 0.75
N VAL A 171 29.79 15.22 1.04
CA VAL A 171 29.15 15.09 2.34
C VAL A 171 29.34 13.68 2.86
N ASP A 172 29.41 13.56 4.18
CA ASP A 172 29.40 12.25 4.82
C ASP A 172 28.00 11.63 4.67
N ALA A 173 27.95 10.51 3.93
CA ALA A 173 26.71 9.79 3.67
C ALA A 173 26.10 9.19 4.97
N ALA A 174 26.93 8.78 5.95
CA ALA A 174 26.46 8.24 7.22
C ALA A 174 25.82 9.32 8.09
N ALA A 175 26.51 10.46 8.27
CA ALA A 175 25.98 11.60 9.00
C ALA A 175 24.72 12.20 8.34
N SER A 176 24.66 12.21 7.00
CA SER A 176 23.47 12.65 6.26
C SER A 176 22.28 11.71 6.45
N ARG A 177 22.54 10.40 6.49
CA ARG A 177 21.52 9.38 6.78
C ARG A 177 20.97 9.55 8.21
N GLU A 178 21.83 9.74 9.19
CA GLU A 178 21.42 9.95 10.59
C GLU A 178 20.56 11.20 10.74
N ARG A 179 20.98 12.32 10.15
CA ARG A 179 20.19 13.57 10.13
C ARG A 179 18.83 13.37 9.50
N LEU A 180 18.75 12.70 8.35
CA LEU A 180 17.50 12.40 7.69
C LEU A 180 16.57 11.55 8.57
N LEU A 181 17.11 10.53 9.21
CA LEU A 181 16.35 9.67 10.13
C LEU A 181 15.83 10.43 11.36
N ALA A 182 16.60 11.36 11.89
CA ALA A 182 16.20 12.17 13.03
C ALA A 182 15.13 13.21 12.70
N THR A 183 15.13 13.76 11.46
CA THR A 183 14.19 14.82 11.05
C THR A 183 12.89 14.30 10.46
N LEU A 184 12.85 13.06 9.95
CA LEU A 184 11.65 12.48 9.32
C LEU A 184 10.46 12.33 10.27
N PRO A 185 10.58 11.79 11.49
CA PRO A 185 9.43 11.60 12.37
C PRO A 185 8.69 12.90 12.72
N PRO A 186 9.34 14.03 13.07
CA PRO A 186 8.65 15.30 13.27
C PRO A 186 7.91 15.79 12.03
N LEU A 187 8.56 15.78 10.86
CA LEU A 187 7.95 16.19 9.59
C LEU A 187 6.71 15.36 9.23
N LEU A 188 6.77 14.05 9.47
CA LEU A 188 5.63 13.17 9.21
C LEU A 188 4.47 13.40 10.19
N ALA A 189 4.75 13.81 11.42
CA ALA A 189 3.73 14.18 12.39
C ALA A 189 3.02 15.49 11.99
N GLU A 190 3.74 16.46 11.44
CA GLU A 190 3.18 17.73 10.93
C GLU A 190 2.31 17.53 9.67
N ILE A 191 2.66 16.59 8.80
CA ILE A 191 1.93 16.31 7.55
C ILE A 191 0.66 15.49 7.81
N ARG A 192 0.61 14.65 8.85
CA ARG A 192 -0.53 13.80 9.17
C ARG A 192 -1.88 14.50 9.35
N PRO A 193 -1.99 15.70 9.97
CA PRO A 193 -3.27 16.37 10.15
C PRO A 193 -3.96 16.77 8.83
N GLN A 194 -3.22 16.92 7.72
CA GLN A 194 -3.79 17.26 6.43
C GLN A 194 -4.34 16.06 5.63
N GLN A 195 -4.11 14.83 6.09
CA GLN A 195 -4.59 13.59 5.46
C GLN A 195 -5.79 12.98 6.17
N GLU A 196 -6.30 13.62 7.23
CA GLU A 196 -7.55 13.22 7.85
C GLU A 196 -8.70 13.57 6.90
N THR A 197 -9.20 12.52 6.29
CA THR A 197 -10.47 12.37 5.61
C THR A 197 -10.73 13.39 4.49
N PRO A 198 -10.71 12.98 3.23
CA PRO A 198 -11.47 13.73 2.25
C PRO A 198 -12.92 13.71 2.72
N SER A 199 -13.37 14.79 3.31
CA SER A 199 -14.76 15.02 3.64
C SER A 199 -15.56 14.78 2.36
N LEU A 200 -16.37 13.73 2.34
CA LEU A 200 -17.34 13.47 1.29
C LEU A 200 -18.48 14.51 1.32
N ARG A 201 -18.33 15.53 2.16
CA ARG A 201 -19.30 16.63 2.23
C ARG A 201 -19.23 17.41 0.93
N THR A 202 -20.20 17.18 0.11
CA THR A 202 -20.61 18.03 -1.01
C THR A 202 -20.83 19.44 -0.50
N THR A 203 -19.99 20.36 -0.91
CA THR A 203 -20.43 21.75 -1.05
C THR A 203 -21.51 21.75 -2.14
N ARG A 204 -22.72 22.07 -1.74
CA ARG A 204 -23.86 22.32 -2.62
C ARG A 204 -23.56 23.45 -3.59
#